data_a8ba4df98231e7b0a46b79d2645d50df
#
_entry.id   a8ba4df98231e7b0a46b79d2645d50df
#
_cell.length_a   1.000
_cell.length_b   1.000
_cell.length_c   1.000
_cell.angle_alpha   90.00
_cell.angle_beta   90.00
_cell.angle_gamma   90.00
#
_symmetry.space_group_name_H-M   'P 1'
#
loop_
_entity.id
_entity.type
_entity.pdbx_description
1 polymer ?
#
loop_
_entity_poly.entity_id
_entity_poly.type
_entity_poly.pdbx_seq_one_letter_code
_entity_poly.pdbx_strand_id
1 'polypeptide(L)'
;MNTFVENSYFGKGFPNDPILKDKNMIVRTDVDEVRKVVKTCLKPEVSPLVNSDLAKKIGIQSLWFKDERNRLGIGSFKAIGASYVMAHEAVNKIGYDFKDEDLKSSLNGRTFVTASAGNHGISLAFGAQQFGAKAIIYLSKTVPSNFADYIKTFGAEVIIEGKNYEASMAAAEKAANENNWTLLSDSTWEGYSAGIDVMAGYLVMASEAF
;
A
#
# COMPACT_ATOMS: atom_id res chain seq x y z
N MET A 1 18.21 25.52 21.40
CA MET A 1 18.68 25.92 20.04
C MET A 1 17.64 25.46 19.05
N ASN A 2 16.93 26.39 18.42
CA ASN A 2 16.03 26.04 17.32
C ASN A 2 16.88 25.89 16.07
N THR A 3 17.23 24.68 15.69
CA THR A 3 17.91 24.41 14.43
C THR A 3 16.83 24.24 13.35
N PHE A 4 16.58 25.29 12.59
CA PHE A 4 15.81 25.21 11.35
C PHE A 4 16.74 24.68 10.27
N VAL A 5 16.33 23.63 9.59
CA VAL A 5 16.98 23.16 8.36
C VAL A 5 16.18 23.69 7.19
N GLU A 6 16.79 24.56 6.40
CA GLU A 6 16.18 25.06 5.18
C GLU A 6 16.02 23.92 4.18
N ASN A 7 14.82 23.75 3.62
CA ASN A 7 14.59 22.82 2.53
C ASN A 7 15.09 23.42 1.21
N SER A 8 16.33 23.10 0.82
CA SER A 8 16.95 23.59 -0.41
C SER A 8 16.21 23.17 -1.69
N TYR A 9 15.31 22.22 -1.59
CA TYR A 9 14.47 21.72 -2.70
C TYR A 9 13.06 22.29 -2.75
N PHE A 10 12.71 23.17 -1.79
CA PHE A 10 11.39 23.78 -1.77
C PHE A 10 11.10 24.50 -3.09
N GLY A 11 10.01 24.11 -3.75
CA GLY A 11 9.59 24.65 -5.05
C GLY A 11 10.45 24.22 -6.26
N LYS A 12 11.46 23.36 -6.08
CA LYS A 12 12.35 22.90 -7.18
C LYS A 12 11.97 21.50 -7.72
N GLY A 13 10.93 20.87 -7.17
CA GLY A 13 10.57 19.48 -7.48
C GLY A 13 11.53 18.48 -6.87
N PHE A 14 11.51 17.26 -7.40
CA PHE A 14 12.44 16.22 -6.96
C PHE A 14 13.87 16.52 -7.45
N PRO A 15 14.89 16.25 -6.62
CA PRO A 15 16.27 16.37 -7.07
C PRO A 15 16.53 15.44 -8.27
N ASN A 16 17.48 15.83 -9.12
CA ASN A 16 17.97 15.00 -10.22
C ASN A 16 18.75 13.80 -9.66
N ASP A 17 18.07 12.89 -8.98
CA ASP A 17 18.65 11.67 -8.46
C ASP A 17 18.79 10.64 -9.60
N PRO A 18 19.92 9.97 -9.76
CA PRO A 18 20.08 8.90 -10.73
C PRO A 18 19.04 7.78 -10.59
N ILE A 19 18.59 7.49 -9.36
CA ILE A 19 17.53 6.51 -9.08
C ILE A 19 16.18 6.95 -9.70
N LEU A 20 15.88 8.24 -9.71
CA LEU A 20 14.67 8.80 -10.31
C LEU A 20 14.77 8.92 -11.85
N LYS A 21 15.94 8.65 -12.44
CA LYS A 21 16.12 8.60 -13.91
C LYS A 21 15.80 7.24 -14.50
N ASP A 22 15.73 6.19 -13.70
CA ASP A 22 15.20 4.90 -14.15
C ASP A 22 13.71 5.08 -14.47
N LYS A 23 13.35 4.84 -15.74
CA LYS A 23 11.94 4.94 -16.20
C LYS A 23 11.00 4.04 -15.42
N ASN A 24 11.50 2.95 -14.85
CA ASN A 24 10.74 2.03 -14.00
C ASN A 24 10.55 2.55 -12.58
N MET A 25 11.25 3.61 -12.19
CA MET A 25 11.20 4.23 -10.87
C MET A 25 10.46 5.58 -10.88
N ILE A 26 9.71 5.87 -11.95
CA ILE A 26 8.91 7.11 -12.05
C ILE A 26 7.67 6.97 -11.16
N VAL A 27 7.61 7.78 -10.12
CA VAL A 27 6.43 7.91 -9.28
C VAL A 27 5.26 8.45 -10.10
N ARG A 28 4.12 7.78 -10.06
CA ARG A 28 2.89 8.26 -10.72
C ARG A 28 2.46 9.59 -10.09
N THR A 29 2.00 10.51 -10.94
CA THR A 29 1.45 11.80 -10.54
C THR A 29 0.02 12.01 -11.03
N ASP A 30 -0.49 11.09 -11.85
CA ASP A 30 -1.87 11.12 -12.33
C ASP A 30 -2.83 10.63 -11.23
N VAL A 31 -3.25 11.59 -10.42
CA VAL A 31 -4.17 11.34 -9.30
C VAL A 31 -5.57 10.96 -9.78
N ASP A 32 -6.01 11.43 -10.94
CA ASP A 32 -7.38 11.21 -11.41
C ASP A 32 -7.58 9.76 -11.84
N GLU A 33 -6.59 9.16 -12.52
CA GLU A 33 -6.61 7.73 -12.85
C GLU A 33 -6.64 6.88 -11.60
N VAL A 34 -5.75 7.16 -10.63
CA VAL A 34 -5.69 6.42 -9.36
C VAL A 34 -7.00 6.53 -8.59
N ARG A 35 -7.57 7.75 -8.48
CA ARG A 35 -8.88 7.98 -7.83
C ARG A 35 -10.00 7.23 -8.52
N LYS A 36 -10.01 7.20 -9.86
CA LYS A 36 -11.01 6.46 -10.63
C LYS A 36 -10.99 4.97 -10.27
N VAL A 37 -9.82 4.34 -10.30
CA VAL A 37 -9.66 2.91 -9.94
C VAL A 37 -10.11 2.66 -8.51
N VAL A 38 -9.60 3.44 -7.56
CA VAL A 38 -9.91 3.25 -6.12
C VAL A 38 -11.39 3.47 -5.84
N LYS A 39 -11.98 4.54 -6.39
CA LYS A 39 -13.40 4.84 -6.21
C LYS A 39 -14.30 3.77 -6.81
N THR A 40 -13.95 3.23 -7.96
CA THR A 40 -14.76 2.23 -8.66
C THR A 40 -14.68 0.86 -7.98
N CYS A 41 -13.47 0.42 -7.58
CA CYS A 41 -13.25 -0.94 -7.11
C CYS A 41 -13.31 -1.10 -5.59
N LEU A 42 -12.80 -0.12 -4.85
CA LEU A 42 -12.67 -0.21 -3.39
C LEU A 42 -13.70 0.64 -2.66
N LYS A 43 -14.28 1.65 -3.33
CA LYS A 43 -15.35 2.53 -2.83
C LYS A 43 -15.08 3.09 -1.42
N PRO A 44 -13.87 3.61 -1.12
CA PRO A 44 -13.58 4.15 0.20
C PRO A 44 -14.36 5.43 0.44
N GLU A 45 -14.74 5.66 1.70
CA GLU A 45 -15.16 6.97 2.14
C GLU A 45 -13.95 7.93 2.20
N VAL A 46 -14.20 9.23 1.98
CA VAL A 46 -13.19 10.27 2.18
C VAL A 46 -12.86 10.36 3.65
N SER A 47 -11.60 10.20 4.01
CA SER A 47 -11.20 10.28 5.41
C SER A 47 -11.17 11.74 5.90
N PRO A 48 -11.45 12.00 7.19
CA PRO A 48 -11.52 13.35 7.71
C PRO A 48 -10.18 14.09 7.65
N LEU A 49 -10.23 15.39 7.35
CA LEU A 49 -9.13 16.32 7.57
C LEU A 49 -9.47 17.15 8.82
N VAL A 50 -8.76 16.89 9.91
CA VAL A 50 -9.07 17.41 11.25
C VAL A 50 -8.11 18.50 11.66
N ASN A 51 -8.63 19.69 11.99
CA ASN A 51 -7.83 20.74 12.59
C ASN A 51 -7.62 20.47 14.09
N SER A 52 -6.40 20.69 14.58
CA SER A 52 -6.03 20.37 15.96
C SER A 52 -5.65 21.61 16.76
N ASP A 53 -6.21 21.74 17.96
CA ASP A 53 -5.81 22.76 18.95
C ASP A 53 -4.36 22.60 19.44
N LEU A 54 -3.69 21.50 19.13
CA LEU A 54 -2.27 21.32 19.43
C LEU A 54 -1.41 22.38 18.76
N ALA A 55 -1.85 22.95 17.63
CA ALA A 55 -1.18 24.06 16.96
C ALA A 55 -0.88 25.21 17.93
N LYS A 56 -1.87 25.59 18.76
CA LYS A 56 -1.73 26.66 19.77
C LYS A 56 -0.68 26.33 20.83
N LYS A 57 -0.60 25.04 21.23
CA LYS A 57 0.33 24.59 22.27
C LYS A 57 1.79 24.57 21.80
N ILE A 58 2.02 24.35 20.51
CA ILE A 58 3.37 24.31 19.92
C ILE A 58 3.74 25.59 19.17
N GLY A 59 2.88 26.62 19.20
CA GLY A 59 3.18 27.93 18.66
C GLY A 59 3.18 28.04 17.14
N ILE A 60 2.38 27.23 16.44
CA ILE A 60 2.20 27.33 14.98
C ILE A 60 0.79 27.80 14.64
N GLN A 61 0.61 28.32 13.42
CA GLN A 61 -0.66 28.91 12.99
C GLN A 61 -1.79 27.89 12.91
N SER A 62 -1.54 26.72 12.35
CA SER A 62 -2.51 25.64 12.22
C SER A 62 -1.82 24.28 12.11
N LEU A 63 -2.52 23.24 12.53
CA LEU A 63 -2.09 21.84 12.42
C LEU A 63 -3.27 20.99 11.99
N TRP A 64 -3.14 20.34 10.86
CA TRP A 64 -4.17 19.49 10.30
C TRP A 64 -3.71 18.04 10.27
N PHE A 65 -4.61 17.12 10.62
CA PHE A 65 -4.39 15.66 10.55
C PHE A 65 -5.33 15.05 9.55
N LYS A 66 -4.79 14.30 8.59
CA LYS A 66 -5.57 13.41 7.74
C LYS A 66 -5.81 12.11 8.52
N ASP A 67 -7.06 11.89 8.94
CA ASP A 67 -7.41 10.79 9.85
C ASP A 67 -7.74 9.51 9.07
N GLU A 68 -6.75 8.65 8.94
CA GLU A 68 -6.85 7.39 8.20
C GLU A 68 -7.28 6.18 9.05
N ARG A 69 -7.71 6.41 10.32
CA ARG A 69 -8.08 5.31 11.24
C ARG A 69 -9.24 4.45 10.77
N ASN A 70 -10.09 4.96 9.89
CA ASN A 70 -11.25 4.23 9.36
C ASN A 70 -11.08 3.87 7.87
N ARG A 71 -9.93 4.13 7.25
CA ARG A 71 -9.72 3.85 5.83
C ARG A 71 -9.97 2.36 5.52
N LEU A 72 -10.98 2.09 4.70
CA LEU A 72 -11.41 0.74 4.28
C LEU A 72 -11.64 -0.25 5.46
N GLY A 73 -11.86 0.25 6.68
CA GLY A 73 -12.00 -0.58 7.87
C GLY A 73 -10.70 -1.21 8.39
N ILE A 74 -9.56 -0.88 7.78
CA ILE A 74 -8.24 -1.46 8.12
C ILE A 74 -7.46 -0.58 9.10
N GLY A 75 -7.78 0.71 9.18
CA GLY A 75 -7.20 1.61 10.17
C GLY A 75 -5.86 2.23 9.80
N SER A 76 -5.53 2.32 8.51
CA SER A 76 -4.29 2.91 8.03
C SER A 76 -4.40 3.40 6.59
N PHE A 77 -3.64 4.45 6.23
CA PHE A 77 -3.50 4.89 4.84
C PHE A 77 -2.91 3.78 3.94
N LYS A 78 -2.13 2.86 4.49
CA LYS A 78 -1.60 1.71 3.73
C LYS A 78 -2.69 0.80 3.18
N ALA A 79 -3.92 0.92 3.69
CA ALA A 79 -5.08 0.21 3.17
C ALA A 79 -5.25 0.36 1.65
N ILE A 80 -4.95 1.56 1.10
CA ILE A 80 -5.09 1.82 -0.34
C ILE A 80 -3.84 1.45 -1.16
N GLY A 81 -2.74 1.01 -0.55
CA GLY A 81 -1.51 0.69 -1.28
C GLY A 81 -1.60 -0.60 -2.12
N ALA A 82 -1.41 -1.74 -1.47
CA ALA A 82 -1.47 -3.04 -2.16
C ALA A 82 -2.85 -3.32 -2.77
N SER A 83 -3.93 -2.90 -2.10
CA SER A 83 -5.28 -3.04 -2.64
C SER A 83 -5.52 -2.25 -3.93
N TYR A 84 -4.89 -1.06 -4.09
CA TYR A 84 -4.92 -0.32 -5.35
C TYR A 84 -4.22 -1.08 -6.48
N VAL A 85 -3.04 -1.65 -6.23
CA VAL A 85 -2.32 -2.43 -7.26
C VAL A 85 -3.19 -3.56 -7.78
N MET A 86 -3.86 -4.29 -6.89
CA MET A 86 -4.77 -5.35 -7.27
C MET A 86 -6.03 -4.82 -7.97
N ALA A 87 -6.60 -3.72 -7.51
CA ALA A 87 -7.73 -3.06 -8.16
C ALA A 87 -7.38 -2.63 -9.59
N HIS A 88 -6.19 -2.06 -9.78
CA HIS A 88 -5.70 -1.66 -11.10
C HIS A 88 -5.49 -2.88 -12.03
N GLU A 89 -4.93 -3.99 -11.51
CA GLU A 89 -4.83 -5.25 -12.27
C GLU A 89 -6.22 -5.79 -12.64
N ALA A 90 -7.18 -5.72 -11.70
CA ALA A 90 -8.55 -6.18 -11.93
C ALA A 90 -9.22 -5.39 -13.06
N VAL A 91 -9.20 -4.05 -13.01
CA VAL A 91 -9.83 -3.24 -14.07
C VAL A 91 -9.12 -3.35 -15.41
N ASN A 92 -7.81 -3.57 -15.42
CA ASN A 92 -7.08 -3.85 -16.67
C ASN A 92 -7.52 -5.17 -17.31
N LYS A 93 -7.98 -6.13 -16.50
CA LYS A 93 -8.45 -7.44 -16.97
C LYS A 93 -9.92 -7.43 -17.42
N ILE A 94 -10.81 -6.77 -16.66
CA ILE A 94 -12.25 -6.84 -16.89
C ILE A 94 -12.88 -5.52 -17.40
N GLY A 95 -12.09 -4.43 -17.50
CA GLY A 95 -12.60 -3.10 -17.85
C GLY A 95 -13.25 -2.39 -16.65
N TYR A 96 -13.97 -1.31 -16.92
CA TYR A 96 -14.69 -0.53 -15.90
C TYR A 96 -16.20 -0.79 -15.89
N ASP A 97 -16.72 -1.51 -16.88
CA ASP A 97 -18.14 -1.90 -16.96
C ASP A 97 -18.29 -3.35 -16.49
N PHE A 98 -18.41 -3.53 -15.17
CA PHE A 98 -18.48 -4.83 -14.52
C PHE A 98 -19.57 -4.87 -13.45
N LYS A 99 -20.03 -6.07 -13.14
CA LYS A 99 -20.84 -6.35 -11.96
C LYS A 99 -19.94 -6.66 -10.75
N ASP A 100 -20.47 -6.48 -9.55
CA ASP A 100 -19.72 -6.77 -8.31
C ASP A 100 -19.18 -8.22 -8.25
N GLU A 101 -19.90 -9.18 -8.85
CA GLU A 101 -19.46 -10.58 -8.93
C GLU A 101 -18.23 -10.78 -9.83
N ASP A 102 -18.19 -10.04 -10.96
CA ASP A 102 -17.06 -10.07 -11.88
C ASP A 102 -15.81 -9.51 -11.18
N LEU A 103 -15.98 -8.43 -10.43
CA LEU A 103 -14.91 -7.82 -9.67
C LEU A 103 -14.35 -8.77 -8.60
N LYS A 104 -15.23 -9.42 -7.83
CA LYS A 104 -14.86 -10.38 -6.77
C LYS A 104 -14.15 -11.63 -7.28
N SER A 105 -14.25 -11.94 -8.55
CA SER A 105 -13.60 -13.10 -9.18
C SER A 105 -12.50 -12.69 -10.17
N SER A 106 -12.25 -11.39 -10.33
CA SER A 106 -11.37 -10.86 -11.38
C SER A 106 -9.95 -11.38 -11.33
N LEU A 107 -9.42 -11.63 -10.13
CA LEU A 107 -8.07 -12.14 -9.91
C LEU A 107 -8.04 -13.60 -9.44
N ASN A 108 -9.11 -14.37 -9.69
CA ASN A 108 -9.10 -15.83 -9.43
C ASN A 108 -7.89 -16.49 -10.07
N GLY A 109 -7.21 -17.35 -9.30
CA GLY A 109 -5.99 -18.05 -9.69
C GLY A 109 -4.71 -17.25 -9.51
N ARG A 110 -4.79 -15.95 -9.16
CA ARG A 110 -3.61 -15.14 -8.80
C ARG A 110 -3.23 -15.39 -7.35
N THR A 111 -1.93 -15.40 -7.08
CA THR A 111 -1.40 -15.42 -5.71
C THR A 111 -0.45 -14.24 -5.54
N PHE A 112 -0.69 -13.45 -4.52
CA PHE A 112 0.18 -12.35 -4.11
C PHE A 112 0.88 -12.70 -2.80
N VAL A 113 2.16 -12.36 -2.71
CA VAL A 113 2.98 -12.67 -1.54
C VAL A 113 3.75 -11.42 -1.08
N THR A 114 3.91 -11.26 0.21
CA THR A 114 4.76 -10.23 0.81
C THR A 114 5.30 -10.69 2.17
N ALA A 115 6.28 -9.94 2.70
CA ALA A 115 6.70 -10.08 4.09
C ALA A 115 6.32 -8.80 4.85
N SER A 116 5.27 -8.84 5.66
CA SER A 116 4.84 -7.69 6.47
C SER A 116 3.89 -8.11 7.59
N ALA A 117 4.29 -7.87 8.84
CA ALA A 117 3.42 -8.05 10.01
C ALA A 117 2.42 -6.90 10.23
N GLY A 118 2.58 -5.80 9.49
CA GLY A 118 1.84 -4.56 9.69
C GLY A 118 0.80 -4.28 8.61
N ASN A 119 0.47 -3.00 8.50
CA ASN A 119 -0.61 -2.50 7.65
C ASN A 119 -0.47 -2.82 6.16
N HIS A 120 0.75 -3.02 5.65
CA HIS A 120 0.95 -3.44 4.26
C HIS A 120 0.49 -4.89 4.03
N GLY A 121 0.88 -5.82 4.93
CA GLY A 121 0.40 -7.21 4.86
C GLY A 121 -1.12 -7.30 4.96
N ILE A 122 -1.74 -6.51 5.84
CA ILE A 122 -3.20 -6.41 5.96
C ILE A 122 -3.83 -5.86 4.67
N SER A 123 -3.24 -4.81 4.07
CA SER A 123 -3.71 -4.24 2.80
C SER A 123 -3.67 -5.25 1.66
N LEU A 124 -2.60 -6.06 1.60
CA LEU A 124 -2.46 -7.13 0.62
C LEU A 124 -3.52 -8.21 0.83
N ALA A 125 -3.70 -8.67 2.07
CA ALA A 125 -4.71 -9.68 2.41
C ALA A 125 -6.13 -9.20 2.08
N PHE A 126 -6.47 -7.96 2.46
CA PHE A 126 -7.74 -7.32 2.13
C PHE A 126 -7.96 -7.23 0.62
N GLY A 127 -6.98 -6.70 -0.14
CA GLY A 127 -7.08 -6.58 -1.59
C GLY A 127 -7.29 -7.95 -2.25
N ALA A 128 -6.53 -8.97 -1.84
CA ALA A 128 -6.70 -10.32 -2.36
C ALA A 128 -8.13 -10.85 -2.12
N GLN A 129 -8.68 -10.65 -0.93
CA GLN A 129 -10.06 -11.03 -0.60
C GLN A 129 -11.09 -10.29 -1.48
N GLN A 130 -10.89 -8.99 -1.76
CA GLN A 130 -11.82 -8.21 -2.58
C GLN A 130 -11.91 -8.71 -4.04
N PHE A 131 -10.81 -9.23 -4.59
CA PHE A 131 -10.68 -9.56 -6.00
C PHE A 131 -10.57 -11.07 -6.28
N GLY A 132 -10.75 -11.93 -5.26
CA GLY A 132 -10.71 -13.38 -5.40
C GLY A 132 -9.30 -13.97 -5.58
N ALA A 133 -8.26 -13.21 -5.26
CA ALA A 133 -6.88 -13.70 -5.26
C ALA A 133 -6.52 -14.40 -3.94
N LYS A 134 -5.43 -15.16 -3.95
CA LYS A 134 -4.80 -15.72 -2.75
C LYS A 134 -3.75 -14.74 -2.22
N ALA A 135 -3.72 -14.54 -0.90
CA ALA A 135 -2.69 -13.80 -0.19
C ALA A 135 -1.83 -14.72 0.68
N ILE A 136 -0.51 -14.59 0.57
CA ILE A 136 0.45 -15.30 1.42
C ILE A 136 1.36 -14.26 2.09
N ILE A 137 1.39 -14.27 3.43
CA ILE A 137 2.13 -13.29 4.21
C ILE A 137 3.23 -14.01 5.01
N TYR A 138 4.47 -13.66 4.71
CA TYR A 138 5.62 -14.13 5.47
C TYR A 138 5.86 -13.26 6.69
N LEU A 139 6.03 -13.87 7.84
CA LEU A 139 6.39 -13.19 9.09
C LEU A 139 7.64 -13.82 9.69
N SER A 140 8.50 -12.99 10.28
CA SER A 140 9.65 -13.50 10.99
C SER A 140 9.24 -14.14 12.32
N LYS A 141 10.11 -15.03 12.81
CA LYS A 141 9.92 -15.71 14.12
C LYS A 141 9.87 -14.74 15.31
N THR A 142 10.29 -13.49 15.11
CA THR A 142 10.26 -12.45 16.15
C THR A 142 8.92 -11.74 16.26
N VAL A 143 8.01 -11.94 15.29
CA VAL A 143 6.67 -11.32 15.28
C VAL A 143 5.77 -12.08 16.25
N PRO A 144 5.10 -11.39 17.20
CA PRO A 144 4.13 -12.02 18.10
C PRO A 144 2.98 -12.68 17.32
N SER A 145 2.47 -13.81 17.83
CA SER A 145 1.46 -14.63 17.13
C SER A 145 0.14 -13.90 16.85
N ASN A 146 -0.25 -12.95 17.70
CA ASN A 146 -1.47 -12.18 17.55
C ASN A 146 -1.50 -11.37 16.22
N PHE A 147 -0.35 -10.97 15.68
CA PHE A 147 -0.29 -10.33 14.35
C PHE A 147 -0.63 -11.32 13.23
N ALA A 148 -0.11 -12.54 13.32
CA ALA A 148 -0.45 -13.60 12.37
C ALA A 148 -1.96 -13.92 12.40
N ASP A 149 -2.53 -14.03 13.60
CA ASP A 149 -3.95 -14.33 13.79
C ASP A 149 -4.82 -13.19 13.24
N TYR A 150 -4.42 -11.94 13.46
CA TYR A 150 -5.14 -10.79 12.91
C TYR A 150 -5.09 -10.76 11.37
N ILE A 151 -3.95 -11.00 10.75
CA ILE A 151 -3.80 -11.06 9.29
C ILE A 151 -4.68 -12.19 8.69
N LYS A 152 -4.75 -13.34 9.34
CA LYS A 152 -5.61 -14.46 8.92
C LYS A 152 -7.10 -14.10 8.89
N THR A 153 -7.55 -13.14 9.72
CA THR A 153 -8.95 -12.69 9.68
C THR A 153 -9.35 -12.07 8.34
N PHE A 154 -8.37 -11.61 7.55
CA PHE A 154 -8.56 -11.12 6.18
C PHE A 154 -8.42 -12.22 5.11
N GLY A 155 -8.40 -13.50 5.50
CA GLY A 155 -8.36 -14.62 4.58
C GLY A 155 -6.97 -14.96 4.03
N ALA A 156 -5.91 -14.35 4.54
CA ALA A 156 -4.54 -14.64 4.11
C ALA A 156 -3.98 -15.91 4.76
N GLU A 157 -3.16 -16.63 4.01
CA GLU A 157 -2.25 -17.64 4.57
C GLU A 157 -1.04 -16.93 5.18
N VAL A 158 -0.64 -17.34 6.39
CA VAL A 158 0.52 -16.78 7.08
C VAL A 158 1.56 -17.85 7.28
N ILE A 159 2.78 -17.57 6.83
CA ILE A 159 3.96 -18.45 6.95
C ILE A 159 4.97 -17.78 7.90
N ILE A 160 5.34 -18.49 8.96
CA ILE A 160 6.36 -18.01 9.92
C ILE A 160 7.71 -18.53 9.46
N GLU A 161 8.48 -17.66 8.79
CA GLU A 161 9.81 -18.02 8.27
C GLU A 161 10.76 -16.83 8.34
N GLY A 162 12.02 -17.10 8.65
CA GLY A 162 13.07 -16.10 8.81
C GLY A 162 13.30 -15.70 10.25
N LYS A 163 14.55 -15.38 10.58
CA LYS A 163 14.97 -14.91 11.91
C LYS A 163 14.66 -13.43 12.17
N ASN A 164 14.48 -12.65 11.11
CA ASN A 164 14.19 -11.22 11.10
C ASN A 164 13.38 -10.88 9.82
N TYR A 165 13.04 -9.60 9.65
CA TYR A 165 12.26 -9.10 8.52
C TYR A 165 12.94 -9.41 7.17
N GLU A 166 14.24 -9.14 7.06
CA GLU A 166 15.00 -9.33 5.81
C GLU A 166 15.02 -10.80 5.38
N ALA A 167 15.17 -11.72 6.34
CA ALA A 167 15.12 -13.15 6.06
C ALA A 167 13.71 -13.61 5.65
N SER A 168 12.65 -13.02 6.20
CA SER A 168 11.27 -13.31 5.78
C SER A 168 10.98 -12.74 4.39
N MET A 169 11.50 -11.57 4.07
CA MET A 169 11.37 -10.97 2.72
C MET A 169 12.09 -11.84 1.68
N ALA A 170 13.31 -12.29 1.97
CA ALA A 170 14.05 -13.19 1.08
C ALA A 170 13.31 -14.54 0.88
N ALA A 171 12.66 -15.07 1.92
CA ALA A 171 11.84 -16.27 1.82
C ALA A 171 10.59 -16.03 0.95
N ALA A 172 9.92 -14.89 1.13
CA ALA A 172 8.76 -14.49 0.31
C ALA A 172 9.14 -14.32 -1.17
N GLU A 173 10.26 -13.67 -1.46
CA GLU A 173 10.78 -13.47 -2.81
C GLU A 173 11.14 -14.81 -3.46
N LYS A 174 11.83 -15.68 -2.74
CA LYS A 174 12.15 -17.04 -3.21
C LYS A 174 10.88 -17.82 -3.55
N ALA A 175 9.89 -17.82 -2.65
CA ALA A 175 8.63 -18.52 -2.88
C ALA A 175 7.86 -17.94 -4.08
N ALA A 176 7.89 -16.60 -4.26
CA ALA A 176 7.30 -15.95 -5.42
C ALA A 176 7.89 -16.49 -6.72
N ASN A 177 9.22 -16.54 -6.80
CA ASN A 177 9.94 -17.02 -7.99
C ASN A 177 9.69 -18.52 -8.27
N GLU A 178 9.72 -19.37 -7.23
CA GLU A 178 9.56 -20.81 -7.38
C GLU A 178 8.12 -21.23 -7.77
N ASN A 179 7.12 -20.44 -7.38
CA ASN A 179 5.71 -20.78 -7.59
C ASN A 179 5.01 -19.88 -8.62
N ASN A 180 5.74 -18.98 -9.27
CA ASN A 180 5.18 -17.98 -10.18
C ASN A 180 4.09 -17.10 -9.52
N TRP A 181 4.32 -16.72 -8.26
CA TRP A 181 3.48 -15.80 -7.53
C TRP A 181 3.96 -14.34 -7.71
N THR A 182 3.09 -13.40 -7.44
CA THR A 182 3.43 -11.98 -7.51
C THR A 182 3.93 -11.50 -6.15
N LEU A 183 5.23 -11.21 -6.05
CA LEU A 183 5.75 -10.46 -4.91
C LEU A 183 5.19 -9.03 -4.96
N LEU A 184 4.60 -8.57 -3.87
CA LEU A 184 4.10 -7.20 -3.74
C LEU A 184 4.59 -6.59 -2.43
N SER A 185 5.75 -5.93 -2.48
CA SER A 185 6.35 -5.18 -1.37
C SER A 185 6.02 -3.69 -1.50
N ASP A 186 5.97 -2.98 -0.36
CA ASP A 186 5.85 -1.52 -0.31
C ASP A 186 7.22 -0.80 -0.36
N SER A 187 8.27 -1.53 -0.67
CA SER A 187 9.63 -1.01 -0.89
C SER A 187 10.07 -1.28 -2.32
N THR A 188 11.07 -0.51 -2.78
CA THR A 188 11.72 -0.68 -4.10
C THR A 188 13.21 -0.93 -3.91
N TRP A 189 13.79 -1.68 -4.83
CA TRP A 189 15.23 -1.90 -4.92
C TRP A 189 15.64 -2.13 -6.38
N GLU A 190 16.92 -2.24 -6.65
CA GLU A 190 17.42 -2.49 -8.01
C GLU A 190 16.76 -3.75 -8.60
N GLY A 191 16.12 -3.58 -9.76
CA GLY A 191 15.38 -4.66 -10.44
C GLY A 191 13.95 -4.91 -9.92
N TYR A 192 13.47 -4.18 -8.89
CA TYR A 192 12.13 -4.32 -8.37
C TYR A 192 11.45 -2.97 -8.11
N SER A 193 10.36 -2.69 -8.80
CA SER A 193 9.66 -1.38 -8.81
C SER A 193 8.23 -1.39 -8.27
N ALA A 194 7.67 -2.54 -7.88
CA ALA A 194 6.24 -2.63 -7.49
C ALA A 194 5.86 -1.72 -6.30
N GLY A 195 6.82 -1.36 -5.43
CA GLY A 195 6.57 -0.39 -4.36
C GLY A 195 6.16 0.98 -4.86
N ILE A 196 6.50 1.36 -6.09
CA ILE A 196 6.06 2.62 -6.73
C ILE A 196 4.57 2.54 -7.04
N ASP A 197 4.09 1.42 -7.54
CA ASP A 197 2.66 1.23 -7.80
C ASP A 197 1.86 1.20 -6.49
N VAL A 198 2.41 0.60 -5.43
CA VAL A 198 1.83 0.67 -4.08
C VAL A 198 1.74 2.12 -3.60
N MET A 199 2.80 2.92 -3.81
CA MET A 199 2.84 4.34 -3.45
C MET A 199 1.82 5.16 -4.26
N ALA A 200 1.55 4.80 -5.51
CA ALA A 200 0.55 5.48 -6.32
C ALA A 200 -0.84 5.45 -5.68
N GLY A 201 -1.22 4.36 -5.02
CA GLY A 201 -2.46 4.28 -4.25
C GLY A 201 -2.60 5.39 -3.20
N TYR A 202 -1.50 5.81 -2.58
CA TYR A 202 -1.51 6.86 -1.54
C TYR A 202 -1.81 8.26 -2.08
N LEU A 203 -1.79 8.47 -3.41
CA LEU A 203 -2.19 9.72 -4.03
C LEU A 203 -3.66 10.08 -3.70
N VAL A 204 -4.50 9.09 -3.46
CA VAL A 204 -5.90 9.34 -3.04
C VAL A 204 -5.92 10.10 -1.71
N MET A 205 -5.19 9.61 -0.71
CA MET A 205 -5.08 10.30 0.59
C MET A 205 -4.52 11.70 0.44
N ALA A 206 -3.45 11.87 -0.34
CA ALA A 206 -2.85 13.17 -0.58
C ALA A 206 -3.84 14.13 -1.26
N SER A 207 -4.55 13.67 -2.29
CA SER A 207 -5.54 14.49 -3.03
C SER A 207 -6.79 14.86 -2.22
N GLU A 208 -7.08 14.12 -1.16
CA GLU A 208 -8.17 14.44 -0.25
C GLU A 208 -7.77 15.48 0.81
N ALA A 209 -6.46 15.75 0.97
CA ALA A 209 -5.93 16.71 1.94
C ALA A 209 -5.76 18.12 1.36
N PHE A 210 -5.82 18.26 0.04
CA PHE A 210 -5.68 19.50 -0.72
C PHE A 210 -6.91 19.79 -1.58
#